data_d7f195673c6fb0dfa5b9cb4a33c459d1
#
_entry.id   d7f195673c6fb0dfa5b9cb4a33c459d1
#
_cell.length_a   1.000
_cell.length_b   1.000
_cell.length_c   1.000
_cell.angle_alpha   90.00
_cell.angle_beta   90.00
_cell.angle_gamma   90.00
#
_symmetry.space_group_name_H-M   'P 1'
#
loop_
_entity.id
_entity.type
_entity.pdbx_description
1 polymer ?
#
loop_
_entity_poly.entity_id
_entity_poly.type
_entity_poly.pdbx_seq_one_letter_code
_entity_poly.pdbx_strand_id
1 'polypeptide(L)'
;VKTFVKTKENKILLNSGKGYNEFEIKGVNLGSGEPGEWSTDFSIDKETYKRWFKYIKEMGANTIRVYTIQNDTFYNAFYEYNYQNPDPLYMIHGVWVNDYVQNSHRDAYDKDFYTTFSRDSITMIDVIHGKKKLSLGRVASAGHGTYRKDVSEWVIGYILGVEWDDITVAYTDETYKNMTEYTSFKGEYLYTAENASVFETLLCKLGNHLIDYETKRYKTQKLIAFSNWPTTDPFKYPETVKNLYMKCAYMDVEH
;
A
#
# COMPACT_ATOMS: atom_id res chain seq x y z
N VAL A 1 -15.48 -1.74 15.87
CA VAL A 1 -14.68 -1.60 14.65
C VAL A 1 -15.30 -2.48 13.59
N LYS A 2 -15.51 -1.94 12.39
CA LYS A 2 -16.07 -2.68 11.26
C LYS A 2 -14.92 -3.28 10.45
N THR A 3 -14.89 -4.59 10.35
CA THR A 3 -14.00 -5.32 9.44
C THR A 3 -14.84 -6.04 8.40
N PHE A 4 -14.62 -5.78 7.11
CA PHE A 4 -15.31 -6.53 6.06
C PHE A 4 -14.37 -7.53 5.36
N VAL A 5 -13.10 -7.46 5.66
CA VAL A 5 -12.06 -8.37 5.17
C VAL A 5 -11.22 -8.86 6.34
N LYS A 6 -10.83 -10.13 6.31
CA LYS A 6 -9.92 -10.75 7.28
C LYS A 6 -9.17 -11.90 6.64
N THR A 7 -8.10 -12.32 7.26
CA THR A 7 -7.39 -13.56 6.92
C THR A 7 -7.80 -14.71 7.83
N LYS A 8 -7.78 -15.92 7.32
CA LYS A 8 -7.88 -17.15 8.10
C LYS A 8 -7.00 -18.19 7.42
N GLU A 9 -5.97 -18.66 8.12
CA GLU A 9 -4.94 -19.50 7.52
C GLU A 9 -4.34 -18.82 6.28
N ASN A 10 -4.30 -19.49 5.14
CA ASN A 10 -3.82 -18.96 3.86
C ASN A 10 -4.93 -18.33 2.99
N LYS A 11 -6.09 -18.00 3.57
CA LYS A 11 -7.25 -17.49 2.83
C LYS A 11 -7.61 -16.06 3.23
N ILE A 12 -8.08 -15.31 2.25
CA ILE A 12 -8.76 -14.03 2.48
C ILE A 12 -10.25 -14.29 2.53
N LEU A 13 -10.90 -13.75 3.53
CA LEU A 13 -12.35 -13.82 3.72
C LEU A 13 -12.95 -12.41 3.60
N LEU A 14 -13.96 -12.28 2.76
CA LEU A 14 -14.67 -11.02 2.52
C LEU A 14 -16.12 -11.14 2.98
N ASN A 15 -16.62 -10.11 3.67
CA ASN A 15 -18.02 -10.00 4.05
C ASN A 15 -18.75 -8.97 3.17
N SER A 16 -19.46 -9.43 2.18
CA SER A 16 -20.30 -8.61 1.29
C SER A 16 -21.71 -8.35 1.85
N GLY A 17 -21.92 -8.51 3.16
CA GLY A 17 -23.23 -8.33 3.82
C GLY A 17 -23.97 -9.62 4.13
N LYS A 18 -23.50 -10.76 3.64
CA LYS A 18 -24.10 -12.11 3.86
C LYS A 18 -23.20 -13.04 4.69
N GLY A 19 -22.27 -12.46 5.47
CA GLY A 19 -21.26 -13.21 6.20
C GLY A 19 -19.94 -13.30 5.42
N TYR A 20 -18.92 -13.88 6.08
CA TYR A 20 -17.60 -14.01 5.51
C TYR A 20 -17.50 -15.22 4.58
N ASN A 21 -17.11 -14.98 3.34
CA ASN A 21 -16.85 -16.02 2.35
C ASN A 21 -15.42 -15.91 1.83
N GLU A 22 -14.85 -17.01 1.40
CA GLU A 22 -13.54 -17.03 0.76
C GLU A 22 -13.53 -16.12 -0.48
N PHE A 23 -12.50 -15.30 -0.60
CA PHE A 23 -12.32 -14.37 -1.68
C PHE A 23 -10.94 -14.57 -2.31
N GLU A 24 -10.93 -15.12 -3.51
CA GLU A 24 -9.73 -15.24 -4.32
C GLU A 24 -9.49 -13.93 -5.08
N ILE A 25 -8.36 -13.28 -4.83
CA ILE A 25 -7.99 -12.04 -5.54
C ILE A 25 -7.57 -12.39 -6.98
N LYS A 26 -8.31 -11.89 -7.95
CA LYS A 26 -7.97 -11.85 -9.38
C LYS A 26 -7.73 -10.40 -9.76
N GLY A 27 -6.49 -9.95 -9.59
CA GLY A 27 -6.15 -8.55 -9.61
C GLY A 27 -5.46 -8.08 -10.87
N VAL A 28 -5.64 -6.80 -11.19
CA VAL A 28 -4.97 -6.07 -12.26
C VAL A 28 -4.33 -4.82 -11.70
N ASN A 29 -3.05 -4.60 -12.04
CA ASN A 29 -2.40 -3.33 -11.75
C ASN A 29 -2.93 -2.25 -12.69
N LEU A 30 -3.39 -1.15 -12.14
CA LEU A 30 -3.90 -0.01 -12.88
C LEU A 30 -2.98 1.19 -12.71
N GLY A 31 -2.38 1.64 -13.81
CA GLY A 31 -1.56 2.84 -13.83
C GLY A 31 -2.38 4.13 -13.85
N SER A 32 -1.70 5.26 -13.88
CA SER A 32 -2.27 6.61 -13.79
C SER A 32 -2.09 7.45 -15.06
N GLY A 33 -1.57 6.88 -16.13
CA GLY A 33 -1.38 7.54 -17.44
C GLY A 33 -1.92 6.69 -18.59
N GLU A 34 -2.33 7.36 -19.65
CA GLU A 34 -2.64 6.73 -20.92
C GLU A 34 -1.37 6.47 -21.75
N PRO A 35 -1.42 5.62 -22.79
CA PRO A 35 -0.28 5.42 -23.67
C PRO A 35 0.21 6.74 -24.28
N GLY A 36 1.49 7.04 -24.10
CA GLY A 36 2.11 8.29 -24.55
C GLY A 36 2.20 9.40 -23.51
N GLU A 37 1.67 9.18 -22.33
CA GLU A 37 1.70 10.11 -21.20
C GLU A 37 2.50 9.55 -20.03
N TRP A 38 2.98 10.44 -19.18
CA TRP A 38 3.66 10.04 -17.94
C TRP A 38 2.64 9.64 -16.86
N SER A 39 2.97 8.66 -16.06
CA SER A 39 2.12 8.24 -14.93
C SER A 39 1.86 9.36 -13.92
N THR A 40 2.76 10.34 -13.85
CA THR A 40 2.65 11.53 -13.00
C THR A 40 1.73 12.62 -13.56
N ASP A 41 1.27 12.49 -14.81
CA ASP A 41 0.33 13.46 -15.41
C ASP A 41 -1.09 13.26 -14.89
N PHE A 42 -1.43 12.04 -14.43
CA PHE A 42 -2.77 11.70 -13.94
C PHE A 42 -3.89 12.16 -14.87
N SER A 43 -3.69 11.98 -16.17
CA SER A 43 -4.49 12.57 -17.24
C SER A 43 -5.79 11.83 -17.53
N ILE A 44 -5.97 10.62 -17.00
CA ILE A 44 -7.11 9.74 -17.29
C ILE A 44 -8.41 10.38 -16.81
N ASP A 45 -9.38 10.52 -17.71
CA ASP A 45 -10.69 11.06 -17.37
C ASP A 45 -11.62 10.01 -16.72
N LYS A 46 -12.73 10.49 -16.17
CA LYS A 46 -13.68 9.66 -15.44
C LYS A 46 -14.33 8.57 -16.32
N GLU A 47 -14.69 8.89 -17.55
CA GLU A 47 -15.36 7.96 -18.45
C GLU A 47 -14.40 6.87 -18.94
N THR A 48 -13.14 7.22 -19.14
CA THR A 48 -12.07 6.27 -19.45
C THR A 48 -11.85 5.30 -18.28
N TYR A 49 -11.77 5.78 -17.03
CA TYR A 49 -11.71 4.89 -15.86
C TYR A 49 -12.91 3.94 -15.78
N LYS A 50 -14.13 4.44 -15.95
CA LYS A 50 -15.35 3.61 -15.89
C LYS A 50 -15.36 2.54 -17.00
N ARG A 51 -14.91 2.89 -18.19
CA ARG A 51 -14.74 1.94 -19.30
C ARG A 51 -13.71 0.87 -18.96
N TRP A 52 -12.58 1.24 -18.37
CA TRP A 52 -11.55 0.28 -17.98
C TRP A 52 -12.01 -0.62 -16.84
N PHE A 53 -12.71 -0.12 -15.86
CA PHE A 53 -13.29 -0.96 -14.80
C PHE A 53 -14.23 -2.03 -15.37
N LYS A 54 -15.03 -1.66 -16.37
CA LYS A 54 -15.88 -2.60 -17.09
C LYS A 54 -15.04 -3.68 -17.80
N TYR A 55 -14.01 -3.30 -18.54
CA TYR A 55 -13.13 -4.26 -19.23
C TYR A 55 -12.41 -5.19 -18.27
N ILE A 56 -11.94 -4.66 -17.15
CA ILE A 56 -11.28 -5.43 -16.08
C ILE A 56 -12.25 -6.49 -15.53
N LYS A 57 -13.50 -6.12 -15.29
CA LYS A 57 -14.53 -7.09 -14.85
C LYS A 57 -14.87 -8.11 -15.94
N GLU A 58 -15.03 -7.69 -17.18
CA GLU A 58 -15.35 -8.56 -18.31
C GLU A 58 -14.27 -9.63 -18.57
N MET A 59 -13.01 -9.34 -18.30
CA MET A 59 -11.95 -10.36 -18.37
C MET A 59 -11.87 -11.29 -17.14
N GLY A 60 -12.77 -11.14 -16.17
CA GLY A 60 -12.88 -12.00 -14.99
C GLY A 60 -12.08 -11.55 -13.77
N ALA A 61 -11.48 -10.36 -13.79
CA ALA A 61 -10.84 -9.80 -12.61
C ALA A 61 -11.88 -9.22 -11.63
N ASN A 62 -11.53 -9.21 -10.35
CA ASN A 62 -12.40 -8.69 -9.28
C ASN A 62 -11.73 -7.61 -8.43
N THR A 63 -10.45 -7.34 -8.66
CA THR A 63 -9.66 -6.43 -7.85
C THR A 63 -8.72 -5.62 -8.74
N ILE A 64 -8.56 -4.33 -8.44
CA ILE A 64 -7.50 -3.50 -8.99
C ILE A 64 -6.46 -3.17 -7.91
N ARG A 65 -5.23 -2.96 -8.33
CA ARG A 65 -4.19 -2.39 -7.48
C ARG A 65 -3.75 -1.05 -8.07
N VAL A 66 -3.78 0.00 -7.26
CA VAL A 66 -3.17 1.29 -7.57
C VAL A 66 -1.95 1.51 -6.69
N TYR A 67 -0.90 2.14 -7.25
CA TYR A 67 0.39 2.26 -6.58
C TYR A 67 0.50 3.45 -5.64
N THR A 68 -0.31 4.48 -5.90
CA THR A 68 -0.27 5.76 -5.18
C THR A 68 -1.64 6.42 -5.21
N ILE A 69 -1.79 7.50 -4.45
CA ILE A 69 -2.99 8.34 -4.48
C ILE A 69 -3.18 8.86 -5.91
N GLN A 70 -4.36 8.62 -6.46
CA GLN A 70 -4.80 9.09 -7.78
C GLN A 70 -5.46 10.47 -7.66
N ASN A 71 -5.75 11.13 -8.78
CA ASN A 71 -6.62 12.30 -8.77
C ASN A 71 -8.03 11.95 -8.26
N ASP A 72 -8.76 12.93 -7.75
CA ASP A 72 -10.13 12.73 -7.26
C ASP A 72 -11.08 12.18 -8.33
N THR A 73 -10.80 12.44 -9.61
CA THR A 73 -11.49 11.84 -10.76
C THR A 73 -11.53 10.31 -10.71
N PHE A 74 -10.43 9.66 -10.31
CA PHE A 74 -10.37 8.20 -10.15
C PHE A 74 -11.35 7.71 -9.10
N TYR A 75 -11.34 8.30 -7.90
CA TYR A 75 -12.22 7.86 -6.80
C TYR A 75 -13.68 8.17 -7.09
N ASN A 76 -13.96 9.25 -7.80
CA ASN A 76 -15.30 9.55 -8.28
C ASN A 76 -15.79 8.48 -9.26
N ALA A 77 -14.96 8.09 -10.24
CA ALA A 77 -15.27 7.03 -11.19
C ALA A 77 -15.47 5.69 -10.49
N PHE A 78 -14.57 5.35 -9.55
CA PHE A 78 -14.63 4.09 -8.81
C PHE A 78 -15.87 4.00 -7.92
N TYR A 79 -16.23 5.09 -7.25
CA TYR A 79 -17.47 5.18 -6.49
C TYR A 79 -18.70 5.01 -7.39
N GLU A 80 -18.79 5.73 -8.50
CA GLU A 80 -19.93 5.66 -9.43
C GLU A 80 -20.08 4.26 -10.05
N TYR A 81 -18.96 3.60 -10.36
CA TYR A 81 -18.98 2.24 -10.89
C TYR A 81 -19.50 1.22 -9.88
N ASN A 82 -19.09 1.35 -8.61
CA ASN A 82 -19.40 0.40 -7.55
C ASN A 82 -20.72 0.67 -6.82
N TYR A 83 -21.18 1.92 -6.79
CA TYR A 83 -22.38 2.29 -6.05
C TYR A 83 -23.62 1.53 -6.55
N GLN A 84 -24.27 0.80 -5.65
CA GLN A 84 -25.41 -0.10 -5.97
C GLN A 84 -25.08 -1.22 -6.99
N ASN A 85 -23.82 -1.46 -7.27
CA ASN A 85 -23.41 -2.57 -8.13
C ASN A 85 -23.39 -3.87 -7.31
N PRO A 86 -24.17 -4.91 -7.68
CA PRO A 86 -24.20 -6.18 -6.95
C PRO A 86 -22.91 -7.00 -7.11
N ASP A 87 -22.07 -6.66 -8.07
CA ASP A 87 -20.76 -7.28 -8.33
C ASP A 87 -19.67 -6.20 -8.44
N PRO A 88 -19.32 -5.55 -7.31
CA PRO A 88 -18.37 -4.44 -7.30
C PRO A 88 -16.94 -4.90 -7.64
N LEU A 89 -16.13 -3.94 -8.07
CA LEU A 89 -14.69 -4.08 -8.21
C LEU A 89 -14.02 -3.67 -6.90
N TYR A 90 -13.16 -4.53 -6.35
CA TYR A 90 -12.41 -4.22 -5.13
C TYR A 90 -11.07 -3.56 -5.45
N MET A 91 -10.44 -2.99 -4.44
CA MET A 91 -9.16 -2.27 -4.60
C MET A 91 -8.17 -2.64 -3.50
N ILE A 92 -6.92 -2.81 -3.89
CA ILE A 92 -5.74 -2.75 -3.02
C ILE A 92 -5.04 -1.42 -3.31
N HIS A 93 -4.83 -0.61 -2.29
CA HIS A 93 -4.29 0.73 -2.46
C HIS A 93 -2.87 0.83 -1.93
N GLY A 94 -1.95 1.28 -2.78
CA GLY A 94 -0.55 1.49 -2.42
C GLY A 94 -0.26 2.88 -1.89
N VAL A 95 0.83 2.99 -1.15
CA VAL A 95 1.49 4.26 -0.82
C VAL A 95 2.88 4.24 -1.42
N TRP A 96 3.13 5.13 -2.36
CA TRP A 96 4.44 5.26 -2.97
C TRP A 96 5.45 5.85 -1.99
N VAL A 97 6.65 5.29 -1.99
CA VAL A 97 7.79 5.89 -1.29
C VAL A 97 8.48 6.86 -2.24
N ASN A 98 8.83 8.02 -1.75
CA ASN A 98 9.57 8.99 -2.55
C ASN A 98 11.00 8.48 -2.79
N ASP A 99 11.27 8.04 -4.01
CA ASP A 99 12.57 7.49 -4.43
C ASP A 99 13.73 8.46 -4.17
N TYR A 100 13.49 9.76 -4.37
CA TYR A 100 14.52 10.77 -4.12
C TYR A 100 14.90 10.80 -2.64
N VAL A 101 13.91 10.81 -1.73
CA VAL A 101 14.17 10.80 -0.28
C VAL A 101 14.84 9.50 0.11
N GLN A 102 14.33 8.36 -0.35
CA GLN A 102 14.91 7.04 -0.10
C GLN A 102 16.38 6.97 -0.55
N ASN A 103 16.65 7.30 -1.79
CA ASN A 103 17.99 7.22 -2.37
C ASN A 103 18.97 8.24 -1.79
N SER A 104 18.51 9.41 -1.39
CA SER A 104 19.36 10.48 -0.84
C SER A 104 19.76 10.24 0.59
N HIS A 105 18.84 9.73 1.42
CA HIS A 105 19.09 9.57 2.85
C HIS A 105 19.60 8.16 3.22
N ARG A 106 19.22 7.14 2.46
CA ARG A 106 19.59 5.72 2.71
C ARG A 106 19.21 5.18 4.08
N ASP A 107 18.65 6.00 4.94
CA ASP A 107 18.27 5.69 6.31
C ASP A 107 16.76 5.85 6.43
N ALA A 108 16.05 4.74 6.58
CA ALA A 108 14.60 4.76 6.67
C ALA A 108 14.08 5.32 8.02
N TYR A 109 14.94 5.45 9.02
CA TYR A 109 14.64 6.16 10.26
C TYR A 109 15.05 7.64 10.22
N ASP A 110 15.64 8.11 9.12
CA ASP A 110 15.79 9.55 8.93
C ASP A 110 14.47 10.25 9.16
N LYS A 111 14.50 11.34 9.92
CA LYS A 111 13.29 12.04 10.36
C LYS A 111 12.42 12.49 9.18
N ASP A 112 13.04 13.00 8.13
CA ASP A 112 12.30 13.51 6.98
C ASP A 112 11.67 12.36 6.18
N PHE A 113 12.41 11.26 5.99
CA PHE A 113 11.89 10.06 5.35
C PHE A 113 10.72 9.45 6.15
N TYR A 114 10.94 9.12 7.41
CA TYR A 114 9.96 8.45 8.26
C TYR A 114 8.69 9.27 8.44
N THR A 115 8.85 10.56 8.74
CA THR A 115 7.71 11.47 8.96
C THR A 115 6.92 11.68 7.67
N THR A 116 7.59 11.84 6.54
CA THR A 116 6.94 12.02 5.23
C THR A 116 6.16 10.78 4.85
N PHE A 117 6.77 9.60 4.93
CA PHE A 117 6.10 8.35 4.57
C PHE A 117 4.91 8.04 5.48
N SER A 118 5.07 8.23 6.80
CA SER A 118 3.97 8.08 7.76
C SER A 118 2.80 9.04 7.46
N ARG A 119 3.10 10.32 7.22
CA ARG A 119 2.09 11.33 6.87
C ARG A 119 1.38 11.01 5.55
N ASP A 120 2.10 10.57 4.53
CA ASP A 120 1.54 10.26 3.23
C ASP A 120 0.66 9.01 3.29
N SER A 121 1.02 8.04 4.12
CA SER A 121 0.21 6.86 4.43
C SER A 121 -1.12 7.23 5.11
N ILE A 122 -1.09 8.12 6.11
CA ILE A 122 -2.30 8.67 6.74
C ILE A 122 -3.15 9.46 5.72
N THR A 123 -2.50 10.23 4.86
CA THR A 123 -3.18 10.99 3.81
C THR A 123 -3.94 10.07 2.85
N MET A 124 -3.37 8.93 2.47
CA MET A 124 -4.06 7.92 1.66
C MET A 124 -5.35 7.44 2.34
N ILE A 125 -5.32 7.15 3.64
CA ILE A 125 -6.53 6.72 4.38
C ILE A 125 -7.61 7.81 4.29
N ASP A 126 -7.25 9.08 4.57
CA ASP A 126 -8.21 10.19 4.47
C ASP A 126 -8.79 10.36 3.06
N VAL A 127 -7.98 10.13 2.01
CA VAL A 127 -8.43 10.14 0.61
C VAL A 127 -9.45 9.05 0.34
N ILE A 128 -9.16 7.82 0.76
CA ILE A 128 -10.04 6.66 0.58
C ILE A 128 -11.40 6.87 1.27
N HIS A 129 -11.39 7.51 2.44
CA HIS A 129 -12.61 7.87 3.16
C HIS A 129 -13.28 9.18 2.68
N GLY A 130 -12.80 9.78 1.60
CA GLY A 130 -13.38 11.00 1.02
C GLY A 130 -13.30 12.23 1.94
N LYS A 131 -12.26 12.34 2.74
CA LYS A 131 -12.09 13.40 3.76
C LYS A 131 -10.80 14.22 3.57
N LYS A 132 -10.37 14.40 2.32
CA LYS A 132 -9.11 15.10 2.05
C LYS A 132 -9.23 16.09 0.89
N LYS A 133 -8.46 17.16 0.99
CA LYS A 133 -8.11 18.04 -0.13
C LYS A 133 -6.60 18.06 -0.26
N LEU A 134 -6.10 17.79 -1.45
CA LEU A 134 -4.68 17.80 -1.76
C LEU A 134 -4.40 18.78 -2.89
N SER A 135 -3.41 19.63 -2.69
CA SER A 135 -2.83 20.43 -3.74
C SER A 135 -1.79 19.63 -4.51
N LEU A 136 -1.56 19.98 -5.77
CA LEU A 136 -0.51 19.40 -6.60
C LEU A 136 0.85 19.47 -5.87
N GLY A 137 1.60 18.37 -5.91
CA GLY A 137 2.93 18.25 -5.31
C GLY A 137 2.96 18.16 -3.78
N ARG A 138 1.81 18.09 -3.10
CA ARG A 138 1.77 17.93 -1.63
C ARG A 138 2.25 16.54 -1.19
N VAL A 139 1.94 15.53 -1.95
CA VAL A 139 2.46 14.16 -1.82
C VAL A 139 3.22 13.85 -3.10
N ALA A 140 4.45 13.38 -2.96
CA ALA A 140 5.29 13.06 -4.12
C ALA A 140 4.71 11.88 -4.91
N SER A 141 4.81 11.93 -6.23
CA SER A 141 4.32 10.89 -7.14
C SER A 141 2.86 10.52 -6.92
N ALA A 142 2.05 11.48 -6.48
CA ALA A 142 0.63 11.30 -6.19
C ALA A 142 -0.23 12.34 -6.90
N GLY A 143 -1.50 11.98 -7.08
CA GLY A 143 -2.52 12.86 -7.61
C GLY A 143 -2.92 13.98 -6.64
N HIS A 144 -3.84 14.80 -7.08
CA HIS A 144 -4.38 15.93 -6.33
C HIS A 144 -5.90 16.06 -6.57
N GLY A 145 -6.56 16.89 -5.78
CA GLY A 145 -7.99 17.15 -5.93
C GLY A 145 -8.72 17.32 -4.60
N THR A 146 -10.05 17.27 -4.68
CA THR A 146 -10.93 17.33 -3.50
C THR A 146 -11.71 16.01 -3.37
N TYR A 147 -11.20 15.15 -2.52
CA TYR A 147 -11.73 13.81 -2.30
C TYR A 147 -12.95 13.87 -1.38
N ARG A 148 -14.11 13.52 -1.92
CA ARG A 148 -15.41 13.56 -1.22
C ARG A 148 -16.18 12.26 -1.26
N LYS A 149 -15.73 11.30 -2.08
CA LYS A 149 -16.35 9.99 -2.20
C LYS A 149 -15.67 9.00 -1.27
N ASP A 150 -16.43 8.42 -0.36
CA ASP A 150 -15.96 7.34 0.49
C ASP A 150 -16.00 6.03 -0.31
N VAL A 151 -14.83 5.48 -0.63
CA VAL A 151 -14.66 4.22 -1.35
C VAL A 151 -14.15 3.11 -0.44
N SER A 152 -14.07 3.35 0.86
CA SER A 152 -13.43 2.46 1.83
C SER A 152 -14.10 1.09 1.93
N GLU A 153 -15.39 0.98 1.62
CA GLU A 153 -16.10 -0.30 1.64
C GLU A 153 -15.67 -1.28 0.52
N TRP A 154 -14.94 -0.80 -0.50
CA TRP A 154 -14.39 -1.62 -1.58
C TRP A 154 -12.86 -1.74 -1.52
N VAL A 155 -12.21 -1.15 -0.52
CA VAL A 155 -10.76 -1.28 -0.31
C VAL A 155 -10.50 -2.42 0.66
N ILE A 156 -9.84 -3.48 0.18
CA ILE A 156 -9.56 -4.68 0.97
C ILE A 156 -8.25 -4.63 1.72
N GLY A 157 -7.30 -3.82 1.25
CA GLY A 157 -6.00 -3.71 1.91
C GLY A 157 -5.15 -2.57 1.39
N TYR A 158 -4.08 -2.32 2.13
CA TYR A 158 -3.04 -1.35 1.81
C TYR A 158 -1.71 -2.05 1.54
N ILE A 159 -0.94 -1.55 0.58
CA ILE A 159 0.45 -1.94 0.39
C ILE A 159 1.33 -0.75 0.75
N LEU A 160 2.15 -0.91 1.79
CA LEU A 160 3.02 0.14 2.30
C LEU A 160 4.36 0.10 1.59
N GLY A 161 4.62 1.14 0.84
CA GLY A 161 5.76 1.24 -0.05
C GLY A 161 5.55 0.44 -1.34
N VAL A 162 6.53 0.56 -2.20
CA VAL A 162 6.63 -0.16 -3.46
C VAL A 162 8.03 -0.76 -3.47
N GLU A 163 8.63 -1.08 -4.45
CA GLU A 163 9.97 -1.62 -4.63
C GLU A 163 10.99 -1.01 -3.64
N TRP A 164 11.13 -1.61 -2.46
CA TRP A 164 12.08 -1.12 -1.45
C TRP A 164 13.52 -1.26 -1.94
N ASP A 165 14.23 -0.14 -1.93
CA ASP A 165 15.64 -0.07 -2.32
C ASP A 165 16.52 -0.88 -1.36
N ASP A 166 17.30 -1.81 -1.88
CA ASP A 166 18.14 -2.71 -1.11
C ASP A 166 19.24 -1.97 -0.34
N ILE A 167 19.75 -0.89 -0.88
CA ILE A 167 20.76 -0.07 -0.18
C ILE A 167 20.14 0.60 1.05
N THR A 168 18.93 1.13 0.92
CA THR A 168 18.20 1.73 2.04
C THR A 168 17.89 0.69 3.12
N VAL A 169 17.42 -0.49 2.73
CA VAL A 169 17.15 -1.59 3.67
C VAL A 169 18.43 -2.03 4.39
N ALA A 170 19.48 -2.33 3.64
CA ALA A 170 20.76 -2.80 4.21
C ALA A 170 21.43 -1.75 5.10
N TYR A 171 21.43 -0.49 4.68
CA TYR A 171 22.00 0.61 5.47
C TYR A 171 21.24 0.81 6.79
N THR A 172 19.93 0.80 6.73
CA THR A 172 19.08 0.96 7.91
C THR A 172 19.26 -0.20 8.88
N ASP A 173 19.26 -1.44 8.38
CA ASP A 173 19.51 -2.63 9.19
C ASP A 173 20.87 -2.56 9.87
N GLU A 174 21.93 -2.27 9.14
CA GLU A 174 23.29 -2.23 9.68
C GLU A 174 23.49 -1.11 10.71
N THR A 175 22.86 0.04 10.48
CA THR A 175 23.01 1.21 11.36
C THR A 175 22.42 0.97 12.75
N TYR A 176 21.27 0.30 12.83
CA TYR A 176 20.50 0.21 14.07
C TYR A 176 20.42 -1.21 14.68
N LYS A 177 21.07 -2.22 14.10
CA LYS A 177 20.96 -3.63 14.53
C LYS A 177 21.26 -3.91 16.00
N ASN A 178 22.07 -3.05 16.64
CA ASN A 178 22.46 -3.21 18.04
C ASN A 178 21.60 -2.38 19.01
N MET A 179 20.56 -1.73 18.52
CA MET A 179 19.69 -0.85 19.30
C MET A 179 18.32 -1.50 19.46
N THR A 180 17.98 -1.95 20.68
CA THR A 180 16.77 -2.72 20.97
C THR A 180 15.48 -2.00 20.54
N GLU A 181 15.42 -0.68 20.63
CA GLU A 181 14.29 0.13 20.21
C GLU A 181 14.00 0.07 18.69
N TYR A 182 14.98 -0.40 17.88
CA TYR A 182 14.84 -0.55 16.42
C TYR A 182 14.73 -2.01 15.97
N THR A 183 14.99 -2.98 16.85
CA THR A 183 14.99 -4.41 16.50
C THR A 183 13.77 -5.16 17.02
N SER A 184 12.94 -4.52 17.83
CA SER A 184 11.71 -5.12 18.31
C SER A 184 10.60 -4.08 18.46
N PHE A 185 9.38 -4.49 18.25
CA PHE A 185 8.20 -3.64 18.44
C PHE A 185 6.99 -4.48 18.85
N LYS A 186 6.22 -3.95 19.80
CA LYS A 186 4.94 -4.53 20.18
C LYS A 186 3.90 -3.41 20.24
N GLY A 187 3.09 -3.32 19.20
CA GLY A 187 1.97 -2.40 19.12
C GLY A 187 0.65 -3.00 19.61
N GLU A 188 -0.43 -2.26 19.40
CA GLU A 188 -1.78 -2.74 19.69
C GLU A 188 -2.27 -3.74 18.64
N TYR A 189 -1.87 -3.60 17.39
CA TYR A 189 -2.35 -4.37 16.25
C TYR A 189 -1.28 -5.27 15.63
N LEU A 190 -0.05 -4.81 15.60
CA LEU A 190 1.08 -5.52 15.00
C LEU A 190 2.24 -5.62 15.98
N TYR A 191 3.00 -6.69 15.87
CA TYR A 191 4.24 -6.89 16.63
C TYR A 191 5.27 -7.60 15.73
N THR A 192 6.54 -7.47 16.06
CA THR A 192 7.64 -8.13 15.34
C THR A 192 7.92 -9.52 15.88
N ALA A 193 8.34 -10.44 15.02
CA ALA A 193 8.92 -11.70 15.42
C ALA A 193 10.28 -11.47 16.12
N GLU A 194 10.78 -12.49 16.85
CA GLU A 194 12.04 -12.39 17.63
C GLU A 194 13.27 -12.10 16.76
N ASN A 195 13.25 -12.55 15.51
CA ASN A 195 14.34 -12.41 14.54
C ASN A 195 14.11 -11.29 13.52
N ALA A 196 13.15 -10.43 13.76
CA ALA A 196 12.86 -9.34 12.84
C ALA A 196 14.07 -8.41 12.67
N SER A 197 14.32 -7.98 11.44
CA SER A 197 15.31 -6.97 11.14
C SER A 197 14.86 -5.58 11.58
N VAL A 198 15.77 -4.62 11.55
CA VAL A 198 15.44 -3.21 11.83
C VAL A 198 14.42 -2.68 10.84
N PHE A 199 14.58 -3.01 9.56
CA PHE A 199 13.67 -2.54 8.52
C PHE A 199 12.28 -3.18 8.62
N GLU A 200 12.20 -4.48 8.93
CA GLU A 200 10.93 -5.16 9.23
C GLU A 200 10.24 -4.54 10.46
N THR A 201 11.02 -4.17 11.48
CA THR A 201 10.50 -3.44 12.65
C THR A 201 9.94 -2.07 12.27
N LEU A 202 10.59 -1.35 11.37
CA LEU A 202 10.09 -0.07 10.83
C LEU A 202 8.75 -0.27 10.12
N LEU A 203 8.64 -1.26 9.23
CA LEU A 203 7.39 -1.57 8.53
C LEU A 203 6.27 -1.96 9.50
N CYS A 204 6.60 -2.73 10.53
CA CYS A 204 5.65 -3.10 11.59
C CYS A 204 5.12 -1.86 12.35
N LYS A 205 6.01 -0.93 12.71
CA LYS A 205 5.62 0.34 13.35
C LYS A 205 4.71 1.19 12.46
N LEU A 206 5.04 1.32 11.18
CA LEU A 206 4.24 2.06 10.22
C LEU A 206 2.87 1.42 10.01
N GLY A 207 2.82 0.10 9.82
CA GLY A 207 1.56 -0.64 9.66
C GLY A 207 0.67 -0.52 10.91
N ASN A 208 1.24 -0.68 12.10
CA ASN A 208 0.51 -0.49 13.35
C ASN A 208 -0.06 0.94 13.47
N HIS A 209 0.72 1.94 13.10
CA HIS A 209 0.27 3.34 13.11
C HIS A 209 -0.90 3.58 12.15
N LEU A 210 -0.88 2.99 10.95
CA LEU A 210 -1.98 3.08 10.00
C LEU A 210 -3.27 2.45 10.53
N ILE A 211 -3.17 1.23 11.03
CA ILE A 211 -4.34 0.52 11.60
C ILE A 211 -4.92 1.32 12.77
N ASP A 212 -4.07 1.82 13.65
CA ASP A 212 -4.49 2.65 14.79
C ASP A 212 -5.23 3.91 14.35
N TYR A 213 -4.66 4.63 13.38
CA TYR A 213 -5.29 5.84 12.85
C TYR A 213 -6.66 5.55 12.23
N GLU A 214 -6.76 4.57 11.33
CA GLU A 214 -8.03 4.23 10.69
C GLU A 214 -9.06 3.73 11.70
N THR A 215 -8.63 2.89 12.65
CA THR A 215 -9.48 2.38 13.72
C THR A 215 -10.06 3.51 14.57
N LYS A 216 -9.21 4.43 15.02
CA LYS A 216 -9.64 5.55 15.89
C LYS A 216 -10.52 6.54 15.15
N ARG A 217 -10.18 6.87 13.92
CA ARG A 217 -10.85 7.93 13.17
C ARG A 217 -12.09 7.45 12.42
N TYR A 218 -12.00 6.30 11.75
CA TYR A 218 -13.04 5.81 10.85
C TYR A 218 -13.77 4.56 11.34
N LYS A 219 -13.29 3.94 12.41
CA LYS A 219 -13.88 2.71 13.01
C LYS A 219 -13.88 1.54 12.02
N THR A 220 -12.93 1.51 11.11
CA THR A 220 -12.71 0.41 10.16
C THR A 220 -11.27 -0.08 10.22
N GLN A 221 -11.03 -1.28 9.70
CA GLN A 221 -9.71 -1.89 9.54
C GLN A 221 -9.63 -2.58 8.18
N LYS A 222 -8.43 -2.58 7.61
CA LYS A 222 -8.08 -3.23 6.34
C LYS A 222 -6.87 -4.14 6.53
N LEU A 223 -6.64 -5.02 5.57
CA LEU A 223 -5.40 -5.79 5.51
C LEU A 223 -4.21 -4.86 5.22
N ILE A 224 -3.06 -5.19 5.77
CA ILE A 224 -1.79 -4.54 5.48
C ILE A 224 -0.89 -5.54 4.76
N ALA A 225 -0.21 -5.09 3.73
CA ALA A 225 0.80 -5.84 3.03
C ALA A 225 2.01 -4.95 2.72
N PHE A 226 3.11 -5.58 2.42
CA PHE A 226 4.35 -4.95 1.97
C PHE A 226 4.77 -5.58 0.64
N SER A 227 5.54 -4.85 -0.15
CA SER A 227 6.02 -5.31 -1.44
C SER A 227 7.53 -5.34 -1.44
N ASN A 228 8.12 -6.43 -1.93
CA ASN A 228 9.55 -6.56 -2.09
C ASN A 228 9.96 -6.32 -3.54
N TRP A 229 11.19 -5.86 -3.72
CA TRP A 229 11.92 -5.93 -4.97
C TRP A 229 12.78 -7.21 -4.99
N PRO A 230 13.19 -7.75 -6.15
CA PRO A 230 14.05 -8.94 -6.16
C PRO A 230 15.34 -8.82 -5.33
N THR A 231 15.86 -7.60 -5.18
CA THR A 231 17.04 -7.34 -4.35
C THR A 231 16.77 -7.34 -2.85
N THR A 232 15.50 -7.28 -2.44
CA THR A 232 15.07 -7.28 -1.02
C THR A 232 14.14 -8.42 -0.65
N ASP A 233 13.82 -9.36 -1.57
CA ASP A 233 12.97 -10.49 -1.25
C ASP A 233 13.63 -11.44 -0.20
N PRO A 234 12.87 -12.27 0.51
CA PRO A 234 13.41 -13.14 1.56
C PRO A 234 14.15 -14.36 1.00
N PHE A 235 14.17 -14.56 -0.31
CA PHE A 235 14.74 -15.78 -0.91
C PHE A 235 16.26 -15.76 -0.91
N LYS A 236 16.85 -16.90 -0.60
CA LYS A 236 18.29 -17.14 -0.69
C LYS A 236 18.64 -17.66 -2.08
N TYR A 237 19.47 -16.92 -2.79
CA TYR A 237 19.96 -17.30 -4.11
C TYR A 237 21.37 -17.91 -4.04
N PRO A 238 21.76 -18.78 -5.01
CA PRO A 238 23.16 -19.13 -5.21
C PRO A 238 24.03 -17.89 -5.39
N GLU A 239 25.30 -17.95 -4.97
CA GLU A 239 26.23 -16.79 -5.01
C GLU A 239 26.32 -16.10 -6.38
N THR A 240 26.30 -16.88 -7.46
CA THR A 240 26.33 -16.33 -8.82
C THR A 240 25.11 -15.45 -9.13
N VAL A 241 23.92 -15.88 -8.69
CA VAL A 241 22.66 -15.13 -8.88
C VAL A 241 22.59 -13.95 -7.90
N LYS A 242 22.99 -14.16 -6.65
CA LYS A 242 23.09 -13.13 -5.63
C LYS A 242 23.97 -11.96 -6.09
N ASN A 243 25.14 -12.28 -6.66
CA ASN A 243 26.05 -11.24 -7.18
C ASN A 243 25.48 -10.54 -8.42
N LEU A 244 24.78 -11.26 -9.30
CA LEU A 244 24.14 -10.67 -10.47
C LEU A 244 23.08 -9.65 -10.09
N TYR A 245 22.26 -9.94 -9.09
CA TYR A 245 21.24 -9.04 -8.57
C TYR A 245 21.76 -8.06 -7.51
N MET A 246 23.05 -8.09 -7.18
CA MET A 246 23.66 -7.28 -6.09
C MET A 246 22.86 -7.36 -4.80
N LYS A 247 22.33 -8.55 -4.48
CA LYS A 247 21.46 -8.74 -3.34
C LYS A 247 22.22 -8.59 -2.02
N CYS A 248 21.93 -7.54 -1.29
CA CYS A 248 22.58 -7.22 -0.01
C CYS A 248 21.61 -7.16 1.17
N ALA A 249 20.31 -7.24 0.92
CA ALA A 249 19.30 -7.18 1.95
C ALA A 249 18.23 -8.26 1.76
N TYR A 250 17.59 -8.61 2.87
CA TYR A 250 16.46 -9.55 2.92
C TYR A 250 15.37 -8.93 3.79
N MET A 251 14.14 -9.02 3.33
CA MET A 251 12.98 -8.53 4.06
C MET A 251 11.89 -9.59 4.00
N ASP A 252 11.50 -10.09 5.15
CA ASP A 252 10.44 -11.07 5.31
C ASP A 252 9.34 -10.52 6.21
N VAL A 253 8.10 -10.74 5.83
CA VAL A 253 6.94 -10.33 6.60
C VAL A 253 6.11 -11.59 6.84
N GLU A 254 6.30 -12.18 8.00
CA GLU A 254 5.51 -13.32 8.46
C GLU A 254 4.20 -12.83 9.12
N HIS A 255 3.13 -13.56 8.88
CA HIS A 255 1.79 -13.29 9.43
C HIS A 255 1.48 -14.20 10.62
#